data_09d1c78a53922ead60f5ad79ed4e7bce
#
_entry.id   09d1c78a53922ead60f5ad79ed4e7bce
#
_cell.length_a   1.000
_cell.length_b   1.000
_cell.length_c   1.000
_cell.angle_alpha   90.00
_cell.angle_beta   90.00
_cell.angle_gamma   90.00
#
_symmetry.space_group_name_H-M   'P 1'
#
loop_
_entity.id
_entity.type
_entity.pdbx_description
1 polymer ?
#
loop_
_entity_poly.entity_id
_entity_poly.type
_entity_poly.pdbx_seq_one_letter_code
_entity_poly.pdbx_strand_id
1 'polypeptide(L)'
;ENYCESYHLPWVHPDLNTVSKLEDHYHIISKGTFSGQGSKAFSQLKDKNGQVFPSFSNISAKWDHTSEYISVFPNVILGVHKDHIFSGVLIPKTAKKTIERFSIYYSKKDSIGESYTSLRKKNTEFWKTVFKEDISVVEGMQKGRKGKYFDGGRFSPVMEKPTHIFHKWVADQLRF
;
A
#
# COMPACT_ATOMS: atom_id res chain seq x y z
N GLU A 1 0.23 -9.83 -1.13
CA GLU A 1 -1.09 -10.06 -1.76
C GLU A 1 -2.10 -9.01 -1.36
N ASN A 2 -2.36 -8.79 -0.06
CA ASN A 2 -3.33 -7.79 0.42
C ASN A 2 -3.05 -6.36 -0.05
N TYR A 3 -1.81 -6.01 -0.35
CA TYR A 3 -1.46 -4.71 -0.92
C TYR A 3 -2.09 -4.45 -2.31
N CYS A 4 -2.44 -5.50 -3.03
CA CYS A 4 -3.04 -5.42 -4.37
C CYS A 4 -4.58 -5.31 -4.36
N GLU A 5 -5.23 -5.46 -3.21
CA GLU A 5 -6.68 -5.43 -3.09
C GLU A 5 -7.11 -4.51 -1.93
N SER A 6 -8.38 -4.12 -1.87
CA SER A 6 -8.89 -3.17 -0.89
C SER A 6 -9.93 -3.75 0.07
N TYR A 7 -10.39 -4.99 -0.14
CA TYR A 7 -11.49 -5.52 0.68
C TYR A 7 -11.08 -5.86 2.12
N HIS A 8 -9.76 -5.97 2.42
CA HIS A 8 -9.29 -6.15 3.79
C HIS A 8 -9.39 -4.87 4.64
N LEU A 9 -9.43 -3.67 4.01
CA LEU A 9 -9.39 -2.39 4.71
C LEU A 9 -10.41 -2.27 5.86
N PRO A 10 -11.71 -2.59 5.67
CA PRO A 10 -12.69 -2.44 6.74
C PRO A 10 -12.41 -3.28 7.99
N TRP A 11 -11.64 -4.36 7.83
CA TRP A 11 -11.37 -5.33 8.88
C TRP A 11 -9.99 -5.13 9.54
N VAL A 12 -9.01 -4.71 8.75
CA VAL A 12 -7.60 -4.60 9.18
C VAL A 12 -7.24 -3.17 9.54
N HIS A 13 -7.77 -2.19 8.79
CA HIS A 13 -7.47 -0.76 8.94
C HIS A 13 -8.74 0.05 9.22
N PRO A 14 -9.42 -0.12 10.36
CA PRO A 14 -10.69 0.54 10.63
C PRO A 14 -10.60 2.07 10.54
N ASP A 15 -9.51 2.66 11.03
CA ASP A 15 -9.31 4.11 10.97
C ASP A 15 -9.10 4.60 9.53
N LEU A 16 -8.35 3.86 8.71
CA LEU A 16 -8.15 4.19 7.31
C LEU A 16 -9.46 4.08 6.51
N ASN A 17 -10.31 3.10 6.82
CA ASN A 17 -11.61 2.91 6.19
C ASN A 17 -12.61 4.04 6.48
N THR A 18 -12.39 4.83 7.53
CA THR A 18 -13.24 6.01 7.80
C THR A 18 -13.05 7.13 6.76
N VAL A 19 -11.87 7.21 6.15
CA VAL A 19 -11.49 8.27 5.20
C VAL A 19 -11.39 7.77 3.76
N SER A 20 -11.27 6.47 3.55
CA SER A 20 -11.19 5.84 2.23
C SER A 20 -12.01 4.55 2.24
N LYS A 21 -13.26 4.66 1.84
CA LYS A 21 -14.20 3.55 1.84
C LYS A 21 -13.95 2.60 0.69
N LEU A 22 -14.47 1.37 0.80
CA LEU A 22 -14.28 0.34 -0.22
C LEU A 22 -14.77 0.76 -1.61
N GLU A 23 -15.86 1.51 -1.69
CA GLU A 23 -16.43 2.03 -2.93
C GLU A 23 -15.58 3.10 -3.63
N ASP A 24 -14.66 3.74 -2.90
CA ASP A 24 -13.75 4.74 -3.46
C ASP A 24 -12.59 4.10 -4.24
N HIS A 25 -12.41 2.79 -4.10
CA HIS A 25 -11.27 2.09 -4.66
C HIS A 25 -11.47 1.66 -6.11
N TYR A 26 -10.37 1.58 -6.85
CA TYR A 26 -10.31 1.09 -8.22
C TYR A 26 -9.03 0.28 -8.46
N HIS A 27 -9.05 -0.58 -9.47
CA HIS A 27 -7.91 -1.42 -9.81
C HIS A 27 -6.90 -0.69 -10.70
N ILE A 28 -5.62 -0.92 -10.44
CA ILE A 28 -4.50 -0.55 -11.29
C ILE A 28 -3.95 -1.83 -11.91
N ILE A 29 -4.03 -1.91 -13.23
CA ILE A 29 -3.73 -3.12 -14.00
C ILE A 29 -2.65 -2.81 -15.03
N SER A 30 -1.57 -3.58 -15.04
CA SER A 30 -0.59 -3.59 -16.12
C SER A 30 -0.45 -4.96 -16.76
N LYS A 31 0.29 -5.02 -17.85
CA LYS A 31 0.58 -6.29 -18.55
C LYS A 31 1.80 -7.01 -17.95
N GLY A 32 1.82 -7.21 -16.63
CA GLY A 32 2.70 -8.21 -16.03
C GLY A 32 3.91 -7.71 -15.24
N THR A 33 4.10 -6.40 -15.04
CA THR A 33 5.24 -5.88 -14.24
C THR A 33 4.84 -5.22 -12.94
N PHE A 34 3.59 -4.79 -12.83
CA PHE A 34 3.00 -4.22 -11.62
C PHE A 34 1.48 -4.39 -11.62
N SER A 35 0.89 -4.28 -10.45
CA SER A 35 -0.55 -4.14 -10.26
C SER A 35 -0.81 -3.42 -8.93
N GLY A 36 -2.04 -3.08 -8.65
CA GLY A 36 -2.37 -2.43 -7.40
C GLY A 36 -3.78 -1.88 -7.38
N GLN A 37 -3.99 -0.96 -6.48
CA GLN A 37 -5.26 -0.28 -6.28
C GLN A 37 -5.05 1.22 -6.10
N GLY A 38 -6.07 2.00 -6.38
CA GLY A 38 -6.14 3.41 -6.08
C GLY A 38 -7.40 3.73 -5.28
N SER A 39 -7.38 4.85 -4.56
CA SER A 39 -8.54 5.42 -3.89
C SER A 39 -8.79 6.83 -4.39
N LYS A 40 -10.07 7.20 -4.54
CA LYS A 40 -10.51 8.56 -4.89
C LYS A 40 -10.79 9.42 -3.65
N ALA A 41 -10.41 8.95 -2.48
CA ALA A 41 -10.66 9.60 -1.19
C ALA A 41 -9.35 9.92 -0.46
N PHE A 42 -8.51 10.77 -1.06
CA PHE A 42 -7.30 11.23 -0.41
C PHE A 42 -7.50 12.58 0.28
N SER A 43 -6.96 12.71 1.49
CA SER A 43 -6.82 13.99 2.17
C SER A 43 -5.42 14.14 2.77
N GLN A 44 -4.85 15.36 2.66
CA GLN A 44 -3.52 15.62 3.21
C GLN A 44 -3.54 15.58 4.75
N LEU A 45 -2.51 14.95 5.30
CA LEU A 45 -2.27 14.99 6.74
C LEU A 45 -1.94 16.42 7.18
N LYS A 46 -2.58 16.86 8.27
CA LYS A 46 -2.34 18.17 8.88
C LYS A 46 -1.65 18.03 10.23
N ASP A 47 -0.73 18.92 10.54
CA ASP A 47 -0.23 19.07 11.90
C ASP A 47 -1.24 19.79 12.80
N LYS A 48 -0.87 20.05 14.06
CA LYS A 48 -1.71 20.78 15.04
C LYS A 48 -2.02 22.22 14.65
N ASN A 49 -1.22 22.81 13.76
CA ASN A 49 -1.39 24.19 13.27
C ASN A 49 -2.08 24.25 11.91
N GLY A 50 -2.52 23.09 11.37
CA GLY A 50 -3.12 22.98 10.04
C GLY A 50 -2.11 22.97 8.90
N GLN A 51 -0.80 22.90 9.17
CA GLN A 51 0.23 22.82 8.15
C GLN A 51 0.12 21.48 7.40
N VAL A 52 0.28 21.53 6.08
CA VAL A 52 0.35 20.36 5.19
C VAL A 52 1.67 20.33 4.43
N PHE A 53 2.07 19.19 3.90
CA PHE A 53 3.20 19.15 2.98
C PHE A 53 2.86 19.82 1.65
N PRO A 54 3.81 20.52 1.00
CA PRO A 54 3.62 21.02 -0.35
C PRO A 54 3.43 19.86 -1.32
N SER A 55 2.61 20.08 -2.34
CA SER A 55 2.37 19.10 -3.39
C SER A 55 3.55 19.00 -4.36
N PHE A 56 3.67 17.86 -5.06
CA PHE A 56 4.56 17.77 -6.22
C PHE A 56 4.17 18.79 -7.29
N SER A 57 5.15 19.31 -8.01
CA SER A 57 4.92 20.28 -9.07
C SER A 57 4.38 19.60 -10.35
N ASN A 58 3.55 20.29 -11.09
CA ASN A 58 3.05 19.85 -12.42
C ASN A 58 2.28 18.51 -12.40
N ILE A 59 1.66 18.17 -11.29
CA ILE A 59 0.75 17.01 -11.24
C ILE A 59 -0.65 17.40 -11.69
N SER A 60 -1.41 16.43 -12.21
CA SER A 60 -2.80 16.66 -12.62
C SER A 60 -3.72 16.82 -11.40
N ALA A 61 -4.84 17.51 -11.58
CA ALA A 61 -5.84 17.74 -10.53
C ALA A 61 -6.45 16.43 -9.95
N LYS A 62 -6.34 15.30 -10.65
CA LYS A 62 -6.80 14.02 -10.08
C LYS A 62 -6.14 13.72 -8.73
N TRP A 63 -4.89 14.13 -8.53
CA TRP A 63 -4.13 13.88 -7.30
C TRP A 63 -4.61 14.66 -6.10
N ASP A 64 -5.51 15.62 -6.28
CA ASP A 64 -6.11 16.35 -5.15
C ASP A 64 -6.94 15.44 -4.24
N HIS A 65 -7.51 14.37 -4.83
CA HIS A 65 -8.39 13.44 -4.13
C HIS A 65 -8.00 11.97 -4.34
N THR A 66 -6.84 11.70 -4.96
CA THR A 66 -6.44 10.33 -5.31
C THR A 66 -5.16 9.94 -4.61
N SER A 67 -5.11 8.69 -4.17
CA SER A 67 -3.88 7.98 -3.80
C SER A 67 -3.80 6.66 -4.56
N GLU A 68 -2.59 6.21 -4.87
CA GLU A 68 -2.38 4.94 -5.57
C GLU A 68 -1.37 4.08 -4.82
N TYR A 69 -1.69 2.80 -4.71
CA TYR A 69 -0.92 1.78 -4.01
C TYR A 69 -0.53 0.69 -5.01
N ILE A 70 0.75 0.66 -5.37
CA ILE A 70 1.25 -0.12 -6.50
C ILE A 70 2.26 -1.15 -6.01
N SER A 71 2.02 -2.41 -6.34
CA SER A 71 2.97 -3.50 -6.18
C SER A 71 3.77 -3.65 -7.48
N VAL A 72 5.04 -3.31 -7.45
CA VAL A 72 6.00 -3.51 -8.55
C VAL A 72 6.71 -4.84 -8.30
N PHE A 73 6.51 -5.77 -9.22
CA PHE A 73 6.97 -7.15 -9.05
C PHE A 73 8.49 -7.27 -9.14
N PRO A 74 9.10 -8.13 -8.32
CA PRO A 74 8.50 -9.08 -7.37
C PRO A 74 8.20 -8.51 -5.98
N ASN A 75 8.85 -7.44 -5.50
CA ASN A 75 8.99 -7.18 -4.08
C ASN A 75 9.09 -5.70 -3.69
N VAL A 76 8.66 -4.79 -4.55
CA VAL A 76 8.61 -3.36 -4.24
C VAL A 76 7.15 -2.90 -4.19
N ILE A 77 6.79 -2.18 -3.13
CA ILE A 77 5.49 -1.53 -3.01
C ILE A 77 5.66 -0.02 -2.96
N LEU A 78 4.73 0.70 -3.57
CA LEU A 78 4.72 2.16 -3.64
C LEU A 78 3.37 2.69 -3.18
N GLY A 79 3.37 3.70 -2.32
CA GLY A 79 2.20 4.51 -2.07
C GLY A 79 2.44 5.90 -2.64
N VAL A 80 1.61 6.32 -3.59
CA VAL A 80 1.75 7.57 -4.33
C VAL A 80 0.64 8.53 -3.92
N HIS A 81 1.05 9.68 -3.41
CA HIS A 81 0.17 10.75 -2.93
C HIS A 81 0.61 12.09 -3.54
N LYS A 82 -0.24 13.09 -3.48
CA LYS A 82 0.08 14.41 -4.07
C LYS A 82 1.29 15.13 -3.43
N ASP A 83 1.66 14.77 -2.22
CA ASP A 83 2.65 15.48 -1.39
C ASP A 83 3.81 14.61 -0.91
N HIS A 84 3.66 13.29 -0.95
CA HIS A 84 4.72 12.34 -0.63
C HIS A 84 4.54 11.01 -1.39
N ILE A 85 5.62 10.28 -1.48
CA ILE A 85 5.63 8.90 -1.96
C ILE A 85 6.33 8.07 -0.90
N PHE A 86 5.81 6.92 -0.55
CA PHE A 86 6.61 5.92 0.15
C PHE A 86 6.96 4.76 -0.77
N SER A 87 8.13 4.17 -0.54
CA SER A 87 8.51 2.88 -1.12
C SER A 87 8.76 1.88 -0.01
N GLY A 88 8.27 0.66 -0.19
CA GLY A 88 8.56 -0.49 0.65
C GLY A 88 9.29 -1.56 -0.16
N VAL A 89 10.40 -2.06 0.36
CA VAL A 89 11.12 -3.20 -0.23
C VAL A 89 10.94 -4.40 0.68
N LEU A 90 10.36 -5.47 0.13
CA LEU A 90 10.14 -6.72 0.83
C LEU A 90 11.36 -7.62 0.63
N ILE A 91 12.16 -7.81 1.68
CA ILE A 91 13.44 -8.54 1.63
C ILE A 91 13.25 -9.92 2.25
N PRO A 92 13.14 -10.99 1.44
CA PRO A 92 13.01 -12.35 1.96
C PRO A 92 14.31 -12.78 2.65
N LYS A 93 14.19 -13.23 3.88
CA LYS A 93 15.31 -13.78 4.67
C LYS A 93 15.25 -15.30 4.75
N THR A 94 14.07 -15.85 4.92
CA THR A 94 13.80 -17.29 4.92
C THR A 94 12.38 -17.51 4.38
N ALA A 95 11.97 -18.75 4.18
CA ALA A 95 10.60 -19.11 3.82
C ALA A 95 9.52 -18.66 4.85
N LYS A 96 9.95 -18.19 6.03
CA LYS A 96 9.07 -17.78 7.14
C LYS A 96 9.34 -16.36 7.65
N LYS A 97 10.31 -15.65 7.06
CA LYS A 97 10.72 -14.33 7.57
C LYS A 97 11.03 -13.39 6.41
N THR A 98 10.34 -12.28 6.37
CA THR A 98 10.57 -11.15 5.48
C THR A 98 10.90 -9.91 6.31
N ILE A 99 11.79 -9.08 5.82
CA ILE A 99 12.03 -7.73 6.35
C ILE A 99 11.40 -6.75 5.39
N GLU A 100 10.58 -5.87 5.91
CA GLU A 100 10.02 -4.74 5.18
C GLU A 100 10.82 -3.48 5.48
N ARG A 101 11.36 -2.84 4.46
CA ARG A 101 12.11 -1.59 4.58
C ARG A 101 11.36 -0.49 3.86
N PHE A 102 10.89 0.50 4.62
CA PHE A 102 10.17 1.64 4.09
C PHE A 102 11.04 2.91 4.04
N SER A 103 10.81 3.70 3.00
CA SER A 103 11.37 5.05 2.84
C SER A 103 10.26 5.99 2.39
N ILE A 104 10.22 7.20 2.94
CA ILE A 104 9.24 8.23 2.56
C ILE A 104 9.98 9.39 1.89
N TYR A 105 9.49 9.81 0.73
CA TYR A 105 10.02 10.88 -0.08
C TYR A 105 9.00 12.02 -0.16
N TYR A 106 9.45 13.24 0.07
CA TYR A 106 8.60 14.43 0.05
C TYR A 106 8.85 15.29 -1.18
N SER A 107 7.83 16.03 -1.60
CA SER A 107 7.80 16.77 -2.87
C SER A 107 8.82 17.91 -3.00
N LYS A 108 9.22 18.52 -1.89
CA LYS A 108 10.09 19.69 -1.83
C LYS A 108 11.24 19.48 -0.86
N LYS A 109 12.40 20.07 -1.16
CA LYS A 109 13.56 20.08 -0.26
C LYS A 109 13.22 20.67 1.10
N ASP A 110 12.43 21.72 1.16
CA ASP A 110 12.01 22.37 2.41
C ASP A 110 11.20 21.44 3.31
N SER A 111 10.47 20.48 2.74
CA SER A 111 9.68 19.48 3.49
C SER A 111 10.54 18.56 4.36
N ILE A 112 11.85 18.48 4.11
CA ILE A 112 12.81 17.76 4.97
C ILE A 112 13.50 18.67 6.00
N GLY A 113 13.25 19.99 5.96
CA GLY A 113 13.74 20.97 6.91
C GLY A 113 13.06 20.89 8.29
N GLU A 114 13.55 21.68 9.24
CA GLU A 114 13.09 21.67 10.64
C GLU A 114 11.61 22.03 10.81
N SER A 115 11.11 22.98 10.01
CA SER A 115 9.72 23.45 10.05
C SER A 115 8.68 22.33 9.80
N TYR A 116 9.06 21.23 9.13
CA TYR A 116 8.19 20.09 8.87
C TYR A 116 8.46 18.87 9.76
N THR A 117 9.34 18.98 10.75
CA THR A 117 9.71 17.83 11.59
C THR A 117 8.51 17.19 12.29
N SER A 118 7.61 17.99 12.87
CA SER A 118 6.40 17.48 13.52
C SER A 118 5.49 16.73 12.55
N LEU A 119 5.29 17.30 11.37
CA LEU A 119 4.42 16.70 10.34
C LEU A 119 5.03 15.42 9.77
N ARG A 120 6.37 15.39 9.52
CA ARG A 120 7.05 14.15 9.12
C ARG A 120 6.92 13.05 10.17
N LYS A 121 7.11 13.38 11.45
CA LYS A 121 6.92 12.42 12.54
C LYS A 121 5.52 11.85 12.55
N LYS A 122 4.51 12.69 12.44
CA LYS A 122 3.09 12.29 12.36
C LYS A 122 2.84 11.37 11.15
N ASN A 123 3.35 11.73 9.97
CA ASN A 123 3.21 10.93 8.76
C ASN A 123 3.91 9.56 8.88
N THR A 124 5.10 9.54 9.45
CA THR A 124 5.85 8.30 9.69
C THR A 124 5.10 7.37 10.65
N GLU A 125 4.58 7.88 11.76
CA GLU A 125 3.83 7.07 12.72
C GLU A 125 2.50 6.59 12.14
N PHE A 126 1.83 7.39 11.31
CA PHE A 126 0.62 6.97 10.60
C PHE A 126 0.90 5.73 9.73
N TRP A 127 1.85 5.81 8.80
CA TRP A 127 2.19 4.68 7.93
C TRP A 127 2.73 3.48 8.70
N LYS A 128 3.53 3.71 9.73
CA LYS A 128 4.02 2.63 10.60
C LYS A 128 2.89 1.90 11.32
N THR A 129 1.83 2.60 11.72
CA THR A 129 0.64 1.98 12.31
C THR A 129 -0.08 1.13 11.28
N VAL A 130 -0.39 1.68 10.11
CA VAL A 130 -1.04 0.93 9.01
C VAL A 130 -0.29 -0.37 8.70
N PHE A 131 1.02 -0.32 8.47
CA PHE A 131 1.80 -1.53 8.17
C PHE A 131 1.89 -2.52 9.34
N LYS A 132 1.82 -2.05 10.58
CA LYS A 132 1.79 -2.96 11.73
C LYS A 132 0.47 -3.72 11.89
N GLU A 133 -0.62 -3.11 11.51
CA GLU A 133 -1.95 -3.74 11.55
C GLU A 133 -2.00 -4.98 10.66
N ASP A 134 -1.34 -4.97 9.51
CA ASP A 134 -1.24 -6.12 8.60
C ASP A 134 -0.51 -7.33 9.16
N ILE A 135 0.45 -7.15 10.08
CA ILE A 135 1.37 -8.22 10.52
C ILE A 135 0.61 -9.43 11.04
N SER A 136 -0.35 -9.22 11.94
CA SER A 136 -1.12 -10.31 12.55
C SER A 136 -1.95 -11.09 11.52
N VAL A 137 -2.48 -10.40 10.53
CA VAL A 137 -3.29 -10.98 9.46
C VAL A 137 -2.42 -11.81 8.52
N VAL A 138 -1.30 -11.25 8.06
CA VAL A 138 -0.33 -11.94 7.18
C VAL A 138 0.23 -13.20 7.86
N GLU A 139 0.60 -13.12 9.14
CA GLU A 139 1.05 -14.28 9.91
C GLU A 139 -0.07 -15.32 10.10
N GLY A 140 -1.30 -14.86 10.34
CA GLY A 140 -2.49 -15.71 10.42
C GLY A 140 -2.76 -16.45 9.11
N MET A 141 -2.72 -15.76 7.98
CA MET A 141 -2.85 -16.35 6.65
C MET A 141 -1.76 -17.40 6.38
N GLN A 142 -0.51 -17.12 6.75
CA GLN A 142 0.59 -18.08 6.60
C GLN A 142 0.37 -19.36 7.43
N LYS A 143 -0.22 -19.25 8.62
CA LYS A 143 -0.62 -20.40 9.44
C LYS A 143 -1.80 -21.15 8.81
N GLY A 144 -2.83 -20.42 8.37
CA GLY A 144 -4.03 -20.98 7.75
C GLY A 144 -3.73 -21.81 6.50
N ARG A 145 -2.78 -21.37 5.67
CA ARG A 145 -2.33 -22.10 4.47
C ARG A 145 -1.71 -23.48 4.75
N LYS A 146 -1.32 -23.76 6.00
CA LYS A 146 -0.84 -25.09 6.45
C LYS A 146 -1.95 -25.95 7.02
N GLY A 147 -3.16 -25.45 7.09
CA GLY A 147 -4.31 -26.18 7.61
C GLY A 147 -4.66 -27.38 6.73
N LYS A 148 -5.11 -28.47 7.37
CA LYS A 148 -5.48 -29.72 6.68
C LYS A 148 -6.53 -29.54 5.58
N TYR A 149 -7.39 -28.53 5.71
CA TYR A 149 -8.52 -28.28 4.80
C TYR A 149 -8.27 -27.10 3.86
N PHE A 150 -7.05 -26.57 3.82
CA PHE A 150 -6.72 -25.51 2.86
C PHE A 150 -6.62 -26.09 1.45
N ASP A 151 -7.48 -25.63 0.57
CA ASP A 151 -7.63 -26.11 -0.82
C ASP A 151 -7.01 -25.15 -1.88
N GLY A 152 -6.21 -24.17 -1.43
CA GLY A 152 -5.63 -23.14 -2.30
C GLY A 152 -6.45 -21.85 -2.39
N GLY A 153 -7.70 -21.88 -1.97
CA GLY A 153 -8.62 -20.74 -2.05
C GLY A 153 -9.03 -20.37 -3.49
N ARG A 154 -9.81 -19.29 -3.61
CA ARG A 154 -10.27 -18.74 -4.89
C ARG A 154 -10.15 -17.23 -4.88
N PHE A 155 -9.76 -16.66 -6.00
CA PHE A 155 -9.77 -15.22 -6.18
C PHE A 155 -11.19 -14.67 -6.33
N SER A 156 -11.47 -13.56 -5.68
CA SER A 156 -12.65 -12.77 -5.96
C SER A 156 -12.56 -12.16 -7.37
N PRO A 157 -13.49 -12.44 -8.27
CA PRO A 157 -13.44 -11.86 -9.61
C PRO A 157 -13.65 -10.35 -9.63
N VAL A 158 -14.24 -9.81 -8.57
CA VAL A 158 -14.51 -8.37 -8.44
C VAL A 158 -13.36 -7.64 -7.77
N MET A 159 -12.76 -8.21 -6.72
CA MET A 159 -11.83 -7.48 -5.85
C MET A 159 -10.35 -7.82 -6.07
N GLU A 160 -10.03 -9.03 -6.55
CA GLU A 160 -8.66 -9.54 -6.56
C GLU A 160 -8.03 -9.67 -7.94
N LYS A 161 -8.52 -8.93 -8.93
CA LYS A 161 -7.91 -8.92 -10.26
C LYS A 161 -6.44 -8.49 -10.24
N PRO A 162 -6.00 -7.45 -9.48
CA PRO A 162 -4.59 -7.10 -9.36
C PRO A 162 -3.77 -8.20 -8.67
N THR A 163 -4.31 -8.83 -7.63
CA THR A 163 -3.67 -9.96 -6.92
C THR A 163 -3.48 -11.15 -7.85
N HIS A 164 -4.49 -11.47 -8.66
CA HIS A 164 -4.41 -12.56 -9.64
C HIS A 164 -3.30 -12.30 -10.69
N ILE A 165 -3.11 -11.05 -11.12
CA ILE A 165 -2.03 -10.68 -12.04
C ILE A 165 -0.67 -10.97 -11.42
N PHE A 166 -0.47 -10.62 -10.14
CA PHE A 166 0.76 -10.95 -9.42
C PHE A 166 1.00 -12.46 -9.34
N HIS A 167 -0.02 -13.24 -8.97
CA HIS A 167 0.09 -14.70 -8.92
C HIS A 167 0.41 -15.31 -10.27
N LYS A 168 -0.21 -14.80 -11.34
CA LYS A 168 0.11 -15.25 -12.71
C LYS A 168 1.57 -14.94 -13.05
N TRP A 169 2.04 -13.73 -12.75
CA TRP A 169 3.44 -13.36 -12.95
C TRP A 169 4.38 -14.32 -12.21
N VAL A 170 4.12 -14.62 -10.92
CA VAL A 170 4.92 -15.58 -10.14
C VAL A 170 4.91 -16.96 -10.81
N ALA A 171 3.74 -17.46 -11.23
CA ALA A 171 3.62 -18.76 -11.89
C ALA A 171 4.41 -18.80 -13.20
N ASP A 172 4.41 -17.70 -13.97
CA ASP A 172 5.14 -17.62 -15.23
C ASP A 172 6.67 -17.58 -15.00
N GLN A 173 7.15 -17.00 -13.87
CA GLN A 173 8.57 -17.02 -13.49
C GLN A 173 9.05 -18.41 -13.00
N LEU A 174 8.15 -19.25 -12.51
CA LEU A 174 8.46 -20.58 -12.00
C LEU A 174 8.30 -21.71 -13.03
N ARG A 175 7.89 -21.39 -14.25
CA ARG A 175 7.86 -22.35 -15.37
C ARG A 175 9.27 -22.47 -15.94
N PHE A 176 9.89 -23.61 -15.68
CA PHE A 176 11.15 -24.04 -16.27
C PHE A 176 10.89 -24.87 -17.53
#